data_f638f9ffa95bc182f1258b112a08ddce
#
_entry.id   f638f9ffa95bc182f1258b112a08ddce
#
_cell.length_a   1.000
_cell.length_b   1.000
_cell.length_c   1.000
_cell.angle_alpha   90.00
_cell.angle_beta   90.00
_cell.angle_gamma   90.00
#
_symmetry.space_group_name_H-M   'P 1'
#
loop_
_entity.id
_entity.type
_entity.pdbx_description
1 polymer ?
#
loop_
_entity_poly.entity_id
_entity_poly.type
_entity_poly.pdbx_seq_one_letter_code
_entity_poly.pdbx_strand_id
1 'polypeptide(L)'
;LACSPLYFSLLKASLAWFPWAMEAVFMAVAFTFVVGFALLWCAESFTLKMRERFRPFAYAIVGLIGYGVWSLLVFSATINSVLAMVGESVLTNGQIGAIALNGAALGFVAFLFAKLLDVKLGNRKTTAIIMLVVEVAAAIIGLIIMILMFRALYAA
;
A
#
# COMPACT_ATOMS: atom_id res chain seq x y z
N LEU A 1 -4.55 4.67 -4.82
CA LEU A 1 -5.29 5.66 -5.64
C LEU A 1 -6.76 5.27 -5.83
N ALA A 2 -7.09 4.00 -6.11
CA ALA A 2 -8.49 3.57 -6.31
C ALA A 2 -9.42 3.89 -5.14
N CYS A 3 -8.87 4.02 -3.94
CA CYS A 3 -9.60 4.29 -2.71
C CYS A 3 -9.42 5.73 -2.19
N SER A 4 -8.81 6.60 -2.99
CA SER A 4 -8.62 8.02 -2.65
C SER A 4 -9.90 8.71 -2.15
N PRO A 5 -11.11 8.47 -2.72
CA PRO A 5 -12.33 9.11 -2.23
C PRO A 5 -12.62 8.85 -0.74
N LEU A 6 -12.34 7.63 -0.26
CA LEU A 6 -12.49 7.30 1.16
C LEU A 6 -11.55 8.15 2.03
N TYR A 7 -10.28 8.23 1.66
CA TYR A 7 -9.28 8.97 2.42
C TYR A 7 -9.48 10.48 2.34
N PHE A 8 -9.89 11.02 1.19
CA PHE A 8 -10.29 12.44 1.08
C PHE A 8 -11.47 12.79 1.97
N SER A 9 -12.44 11.90 2.09
CA SER A 9 -13.56 12.08 3.00
C SER A 9 -13.11 12.05 4.46
N LEU A 10 -12.20 11.14 4.82
CA LEU A 10 -11.66 11.02 6.18
C LEU A 10 -10.78 12.21 6.59
N LEU A 11 -9.99 12.74 5.66
CA LEU A 11 -9.09 13.88 5.87
C LEU A 11 -9.76 15.23 5.56
N LYS A 12 -11.10 15.26 5.35
CA LYS A 12 -11.90 16.45 4.99
C LYS A 12 -11.35 17.22 3.78
N ALA A 13 -10.75 16.49 2.85
CA ALA A 13 -10.17 17.01 1.61
C ALA A 13 -9.18 18.19 1.79
N SER A 14 -8.57 18.34 2.97
CA SER A 14 -7.60 19.40 3.26
C SER A 14 -6.29 19.24 2.50
N LEU A 15 -6.01 18.04 1.99
CA LEU A 15 -4.80 17.72 1.24
C LEU A 15 -5.05 17.82 -0.26
N ALA A 16 -4.14 18.49 -0.98
CA ALA A 16 -4.16 18.50 -2.44
C ALA A 16 -3.98 17.06 -2.98
N TRP A 17 -4.75 16.71 -4.01
CA TRP A 17 -4.76 15.35 -4.57
C TRP A 17 -3.37 14.83 -4.98
N PHE A 18 -2.54 15.69 -5.59
CA PHE A 18 -1.23 15.29 -6.08
C PHE A 18 -0.25 14.91 -4.95
N PRO A 19 -0.03 15.72 -3.90
CA PRO A 19 0.77 15.33 -2.75
C PRO A 19 0.28 14.04 -2.09
N TRP A 20 -1.04 13.92 -1.89
CA TRP A 20 -1.64 12.70 -1.37
C TRP A 20 -1.33 11.46 -2.21
N ALA A 21 -1.46 11.57 -3.54
CA ALA A 21 -1.18 10.47 -4.45
C ALA A 21 0.29 10.03 -4.37
N MET A 22 1.22 10.99 -4.29
CA MET A 22 2.65 10.69 -4.20
C MET A 22 3.02 10.07 -2.86
N GLU A 23 2.44 10.54 -1.76
CA GLU A 23 2.64 9.95 -0.43
C GLU A 23 2.09 8.52 -0.37
N ALA A 24 0.90 8.29 -0.93
CA ALA A 24 0.31 6.95 -1.03
C ALA A 24 1.19 5.99 -1.85
N VAL A 25 1.79 6.45 -2.96
CA VAL A 25 2.73 5.66 -3.77
C VAL A 25 3.99 5.36 -2.96
N PHE A 26 4.57 6.35 -2.28
CA PHE A 26 5.74 6.13 -1.44
C PHE A 26 5.48 5.09 -0.35
N MET A 27 4.37 5.22 0.37
CA MET A 27 3.98 4.26 1.41
C MET A 27 3.73 2.86 0.85
N ALA A 28 3.12 2.75 -0.33
CA ALA A 28 2.90 1.47 -0.99
C ALA A 28 4.21 0.80 -1.40
N VAL A 29 5.15 1.57 -1.95
CA VAL A 29 6.47 1.07 -2.34
C VAL A 29 7.28 0.68 -1.11
N ALA A 30 7.34 1.52 -0.07
CA ALA A 30 8.02 1.22 1.19
C ALA A 30 7.46 -0.06 1.83
N PHE A 31 6.13 -0.21 1.87
CA PHE A 31 5.49 -1.43 2.33
C PHE A 31 5.92 -2.65 1.50
N THR A 32 5.90 -2.54 0.17
CA THR A 32 6.24 -3.64 -0.74
C THR A 32 7.67 -4.13 -0.52
N PHE A 33 8.62 -3.22 -0.37
CA PHE A 33 10.03 -3.60 -0.16
C PHE A 33 10.32 -4.10 1.26
N VAL A 34 9.64 -3.61 2.29
CA VAL A 34 9.91 -3.98 3.69
C VAL A 34 9.09 -5.20 4.10
N VAL A 35 7.77 -5.16 3.86
CA VAL A 35 6.83 -6.19 4.33
C VAL A 35 6.40 -7.12 3.20
N GLY A 36 6.16 -6.57 2.01
CA GLY A 36 5.68 -7.32 0.86
C GLY A 36 6.65 -8.41 0.43
N PHE A 37 7.96 -8.16 0.50
CA PHE A 37 8.98 -9.17 0.21
C PHE A 37 8.88 -10.36 1.19
N ALA A 38 8.75 -10.09 2.48
CA ALA A 38 8.56 -11.14 3.49
C ALA A 38 7.26 -11.92 3.27
N LEU A 39 6.18 -11.21 2.94
CA LEU A 39 4.90 -11.83 2.62
C LEU A 39 4.96 -12.70 1.37
N LEU A 40 5.67 -12.26 0.31
CA LEU A 40 5.87 -13.06 -0.89
C LEU A 40 6.69 -14.32 -0.59
N TRP A 41 7.74 -14.20 0.20
CA TRP A 41 8.55 -15.36 0.62
C TRP A 41 7.72 -16.35 1.45
N CYS A 42 6.91 -15.87 2.38
CA CYS A 42 5.95 -16.70 3.10
C CYS A 42 4.95 -17.38 2.15
N ALA A 43 4.35 -16.63 1.22
CA ALA A 43 3.41 -17.18 0.24
C ALA A 43 4.06 -18.26 -0.61
N GLU A 44 5.28 -18.06 -1.05
CA GLU A 44 6.04 -19.04 -1.83
C GLU A 44 6.30 -20.31 -1.04
N SER A 45 6.74 -20.18 0.21
CA SER A 45 6.99 -21.31 1.12
C SER A 45 5.73 -22.16 1.35
N PHE A 46 4.58 -21.53 1.57
CA PHE A 46 3.30 -22.22 1.76
C PHE A 46 2.78 -22.88 0.47
N THR A 47 3.09 -22.33 -0.69
CA THR A 47 2.54 -22.81 -1.96
C THR A 47 3.37 -23.86 -2.65
N LEU A 48 4.58 -24.17 -2.16
CA LEU A 48 5.49 -25.17 -2.76
C LEU A 48 4.84 -26.53 -3.02
N LYS A 49 3.96 -26.98 -2.10
CA LYS A 49 3.25 -28.27 -2.18
C LYS A 49 1.84 -28.16 -2.76
N MET A 50 1.39 -26.97 -3.14
CA MET A 50 0.04 -26.76 -3.67
C MET A 50 -0.03 -26.98 -5.18
N ARG A 51 -1.20 -27.46 -5.65
CA ARG A 51 -1.45 -27.57 -7.08
C ARG A 51 -1.41 -26.18 -7.73
N GLU A 52 -0.80 -26.07 -8.90
CA GLU A 52 -0.55 -24.78 -9.59
C GLU A 52 -1.77 -23.89 -9.73
N ARG A 53 -2.96 -24.49 -9.99
CA ARG A 53 -4.22 -23.73 -10.12
C ARG A 53 -4.65 -22.99 -8.86
N PHE A 54 -4.22 -23.39 -7.67
CA PHE A 54 -4.58 -22.77 -6.39
C PHE A 54 -3.53 -21.77 -5.89
N ARG A 55 -2.32 -21.79 -6.46
CA ARG A 55 -1.23 -20.88 -6.06
C ARG A 55 -1.63 -19.40 -6.12
N PRO A 56 -2.27 -18.87 -7.19
CA PRO A 56 -2.65 -17.46 -7.23
C PRO A 56 -3.59 -17.05 -6.08
N PHE A 57 -4.52 -17.93 -5.70
CA PHE A 57 -5.43 -17.67 -4.57
C PHE A 57 -4.72 -17.68 -3.23
N ALA A 58 -3.75 -18.58 -3.03
CA ALA A 58 -2.95 -18.60 -1.82
C ALA A 58 -2.12 -17.31 -1.67
N TYR A 59 -1.51 -16.82 -2.75
CA TYR A 59 -0.85 -15.53 -2.78
C TYR A 59 -1.82 -14.38 -2.45
N ALA A 60 -3.01 -14.40 -3.03
CA ALA A 60 -4.03 -13.40 -2.77
C ALA A 60 -4.46 -13.37 -1.30
N ILE A 61 -4.60 -14.52 -0.65
CA ILE A 61 -4.92 -14.63 0.79
C ILE A 61 -3.80 -14.05 1.65
N VAL A 62 -2.54 -14.33 1.32
CA VAL A 62 -1.39 -13.74 2.04
C VAL A 62 -1.38 -12.22 1.88
N GLY A 63 -1.63 -11.72 0.68
CA GLY A 63 -1.77 -10.29 0.42
C GLY A 63 -2.92 -9.66 1.20
N LEU A 64 -4.09 -10.31 1.23
CA LEU A 64 -5.26 -9.86 2.00
C LEU A 64 -4.92 -9.69 3.48
N ILE A 65 -4.33 -10.72 4.09
CA ILE A 65 -3.98 -10.70 5.52
C ILE A 65 -2.90 -9.64 5.78
N GLY A 66 -1.82 -9.65 5.02
CA GLY A 66 -0.68 -8.75 5.23
C GLY A 66 -1.07 -7.28 5.10
N TYR A 67 -1.76 -6.91 4.02
CA TYR A 67 -2.21 -5.53 3.81
C TYR A 67 -3.34 -5.12 4.77
N GLY A 68 -4.23 -6.06 5.14
CA GLY A 68 -5.26 -5.81 6.13
C GLY A 68 -4.67 -5.47 7.50
N VAL A 69 -3.72 -6.28 7.98
CA VAL A 69 -3.02 -6.05 9.24
C VAL A 69 -2.19 -4.76 9.20
N TRP A 70 -1.45 -4.52 8.11
CA TRP A 70 -0.70 -3.28 7.94
C TRP A 70 -1.60 -2.05 7.96
N SER A 71 -2.71 -2.09 7.25
CA SER A 71 -3.68 -0.98 7.20
C SER A 71 -4.31 -0.74 8.56
N LEU A 72 -4.59 -1.80 9.31
CA LEU A 72 -5.15 -1.71 10.65
C LEU A 72 -4.17 -1.08 11.64
N LEU A 73 -2.91 -1.52 11.65
CA LEU A 73 -1.95 -1.14 12.67
C LEU A 73 -1.15 0.10 12.32
N VAL A 74 -0.62 0.17 11.11
CA VAL A 74 0.32 1.22 10.71
C VAL A 74 -0.39 2.37 10.02
N PHE A 75 -1.19 2.08 8.99
CA PHE A 75 -1.81 3.11 8.18
C PHE A 75 -2.87 3.90 8.97
N SER A 76 -3.68 3.23 9.79
CA SER A 76 -4.65 3.89 10.67
C SER A 76 -3.95 4.76 11.73
N ALA A 77 -2.83 4.29 12.29
CA ALA A 77 -2.03 5.08 13.24
C ALA A 77 -1.43 6.33 12.58
N THR A 78 -0.93 6.20 11.35
CA THR A 78 -0.40 7.33 10.58
C THR A 78 -1.48 8.39 10.32
N ILE A 79 -2.68 7.96 9.89
CA ILE A 79 -3.81 8.88 9.68
C ILE A 79 -4.20 9.57 10.98
N ASN A 80 -4.28 8.84 12.11
CA ASN A 80 -4.57 9.42 13.41
C ASN A 80 -3.53 10.46 13.83
N SER A 81 -2.25 10.21 13.54
CA SER A 81 -1.18 11.19 13.83
C SER A 81 -1.36 12.47 13.01
N VAL A 82 -1.72 12.35 11.73
CA VAL A 82 -2.00 13.50 10.86
C VAL A 82 -3.23 14.27 11.35
N LEU A 83 -4.32 13.57 11.70
CA LEU A 83 -5.53 14.20 12.24
C LEU A 83 -5.25 14.96 13.53
N ALA A 84 -4.46 14.38 14.43
CA ALA A 84 -4.05 15.04 15.68
C ALA A 84 -3.23 16.32 15.42
N MET A 85 -2.35 16.35 14.40
CA MET A 85 -1.58 17.55 14.02
C MET A 85 -2.46 18.68 13.51
N VAL A 86 -3.59 18.38 12.84
CA VAL A 86 -4.53 19.38 12.34
C VAL A 86 -5.67 19.68 13.33
N GLY A 87 -5.62 19.14 14.54
CA GLY A 87 -6.62 19.38 15.60
C GLY A 87 -7.98 18.69 15.35
N GLU A 88 -8.00 17.68 14.49
CA GLU A 88 -9.21 16.90 14.20
C GLU A 88 -9.35 15.69 15.12
N SER A 89 -10.59 15.18 15.24
CA SER A 89 -10.87 13.99 16.04
C SER A 89 -10.21 12.74 15.44
N VAL A 90 -9.74 11.85 16.32
CA VAL A 90 -9.20 10.54 15.92
C VAL A 90 -10.25 9.69 15.19
N LEU A 91 -9.78 8.74 14.40
CA LEU A 91 -10.63 7.81 13.64
C LEU A 91 -11.53 7.00 14.58
N THR A 92 -12.79 6.85 14.19
CA THR A 92 -13.72 5.92 14.84
C THR A 92 -13.39 4.47 14.47
N ASN A 93 -13.83 3.51 15.30
CA ASN A 93 -13.64 2.08 15.02
C ASN A 93 -14.21 1.64 13.68
N GLY A 94 -15.31 2.25 13.23
CA GLY A 94 -15.91 1.98 11.91
C GLY A 94 -15.00 2.45 10.76
N GLN A 95 -14.38 3.61 10.90
CA GLN A 95 -13.43 4.14 9.91
C GLN A 95 -12.15 3.30 9.86
N ILE A 96 -11.63 2.89 11.01
CA ILE A 96 -10.48 1.98 11.09
C ILE A 96 -10.81 0.64 10.41
N GLY A 97 -11.99 0.10 10.66
CA GLY A 97 -12.46 -1.12 9.99
C GLY A 97 -12.58 -0.96 8.47
N ALA A 98 -13.07 0.18 7.99
CA ALA A 98 -13.15 0.48 6.56
C ALA A 98 -11.76 0.59 5.91
N ILE A 99 -10.79 1.21 6.59
CA ILE A 99 -9.39 1.29 6.14
C ILE A 99 -8.77 -0.10 6.05
N ALA A 100 -8.96 -0.93 7.08
CA ALA A 100 -8.44 -2.29 7.12
C ALA A 100 -9.03 -3.17 6.01
N LEU A 101 -10.34 -3.10 5.80
CA LEU A 101 -11.03 -3.84 4.73
C LEU A 101 -10.56 -3.40 3.35
N ASN A 102 -10.39 -2.10 3.15
CA ASN A 102 -9.87 -1.53 1.93
C ASN A 102 -8.44 -2.01 1.65
N GLY A 103 -7.56 -1.94 2.64
CA GLY A 103 -6.20 -2.46 2.54
C GLY A 103 -6.18 -3.95 2.21
N ALA A 104 -6.99 -4.75 2.90
CA ALA A 104 -7.13 -6.18 2.65
C ALA A 104 -7.58 -6.48 1.21
N ALA A 105 -8.58 -5.77 0.69
CA ALA A 105 -9.06 -5.93 -0.68
C ALA A 105 -7.98 -5.57 -1.70
N LEU A 106 -7.25 -4.47 -1.49
CA LEU A 106 -6.13 -4.07 -2.35
C LEU A 106 -5.01 -5.09 -2.32
N GLY A 107 -4.64 -5.59 -1.15
CA GLY A 107 -3.63 -6.63 -0.99
C GLY A 107 -4.01 -7.92 -1.72
N PHE A 108 -5.27 -8.34 -1.60
CA PHE A 108 -5.79 -9.50 -2.32
C PHE A 108 -5.62 -9.34 -3.84
N VAL A 109 -6.09 -8.23 -4.38
CA VAL A 109 -6.04 -7.96 -5.83
C VAL A 109 -4.58 -7.84 -6.29
N ALA A 110 -3.74 -7.09 -5.57
CA ALA A 110 -2.34 -6.88 -5.94
C ALA A 110 -1.56 -8.20 -6.00
N PHE A 111 -1.68 -9.06 -4.99
CA PHE A 111 -0.96 -10.33 -4.94
C PHE A 111 -1.50 -11.35 -5.96
N LEU A 112 -2.82 -11.35 -6.19
CA LEU A 112 -3.43 -12.15 -7.25
C LEU A 112 -2.85 -11.78 -8.61
N PHE A 113 -2.87 -10.48 -8.94
CA PHE A 113 -2.34 -9.99 -10.20
C PHE A 113 -0.82 -10.18 -10.32
N ALA A 114 -0.06 -9.95 -9.26
CA ALA A 114 1.37 -10.19 -9.25
C ALA A 114 1.70 -11.63 -9.66
N LYS A 115 0.98 -12.62 -9.09
CA LYS A 115 1.20 -14.02 -9.43
C LYS A 115 0.72 -14.40 -10.83
N LEU A 116 -0.40 -13.83 -11.29
CA LEU A 116 -0.89 -14.06 -12.66
C LEU A 116 0.03 -13.43 -13.72
N LEU A 117 0.63 -12.27 -13.40
CA LEU A 117 1.57 -11.59 -14.29
C LEU A 117 2.94 -12.27 -14.31
N ASP A 118 3.40 -12.81 -13.19
CA ASP A 118 4.66 -13.57 -13.09
C ASP A 118 4.71 -14.69 -14.15
N VAL A 119 3.62 -15.42 -14.31
CA VAL A 119 3.48 -16.48 -15.34
C VAL A 119 3.58 -15.91 -16.77
N LYS A 120 3.10 -14.69 -17.02
CA LYS A 120 3.11 -14.06 -18.35
C LYS A 120 4.37 -13.26 -18.64
N LEU A 121 4.99 -12.67 -17.63
CA LEU A 121 6.14 -11.76 -17.75
C LEU A 121 7.48 -12.44 -17.50
N GLY A 122 7.50 -13.68 -17.02
CA GLY A 122 8.71 -14.42 -16.64
C GLY A 122 9.81 -14.48 -17.74
N ASN A 123 9.46 -14.16 -18.98
CA ASN A 123 10.41 -14.10 -20.10
C ASN A 123 10.78 -12.67 -20.55
N ARG A 124 10.28 -11.60 -19.91
CA ARG A 124 10.51 -10.20 -20.32
C ARG A 124 11.26 -9.40 -19.24
N LYS A 125 12.54 -9.71 -19.06
CA LYS A 125 13.42 -9.02 -18.10
C LYS A 125 13.41 -7.49 -18.26
N THR A 126 13.38 -6.99 -19.48
CA THR A 126 13.37 -5.55 -19.77
C THR A 126 12.12 -4.86 -19.22
N THR A 127 10.94 -5.47 -19.33
CA THR A 127 9.69 -4.90 -18.80
C THR A 127 9.71 -4.86 -17.27
N ALA A 128 10.25 -5.89 -16.61
CA ALA A 128 10.38 -5.92 -15.16
C ALA A 128 11.34 -4.83 -14.66
N ILE A 129 12.46 -4.60 -15.34
CA ILE A 129 13.42 -3.53 -15.00
C ILE A 129 12.77 -2.14 -15.18
N ILE A 130 12.04 -1.90 -16.25
CA ILE A 130 11.35 -0.63 -16.49
C ILE A 130 10.33 -0.37 -15.38
N MET A 131 9.52 -1.37 -15.02
CA MET A 131 8.55 -1.24 -13.92
C MET A 131 9.25 -0.91 -12.59
N LEU A 132 10.33 -1.61 -12.26
CA LEU A 132 11.10 -1.33 -11.05
C LEU A 132 11.66 0.10 -11.02
N VAL A 133 12.20 0.58 -12.13
CA VAL A 133 12.74 1.95 -12.23
C VAL A 133 11.63 2.99 -12.03
N VAL A 134 10.46 2.78 -12.62
CA VAL A 134 9.30 3.68 -12.47
C VAL A 134 8.82 3.70 -11.02
N GLU A 135 8.72 2.54 -10.37
CA GLU A 135 8.31 2.44 -8.96
C GLU A 135 9.29 3.14 -8.03
N VAL A 136 10.59 2.93 -8.20
CA VAL A 136 11.64 3.58 -7.39
C VAL A 136 11.62 5.10 -7.61
N ALA A 137 11.49 5.57 -8.85
CA ALA A 137 11.40 6.99 -9.14
C ALA A 137 10.17 7.64 -8.48
N ALA A 138 9.01 6.98 -8.57
CA ALA A 138 7.78 7.45 -7.92
C ALA A 138 7.91 7.46 -6.38
N ALA A 139 8.59 6.48 -5.79
CA ALA A 139 8.86 6.43 -4.35
C ALA A 139 9.77 7.59 -3.90
N ILE A 140 10.81 7.91 -4.66
CA ILE A 140 11.70 9.05 -4.37
C ILE A 140 10.93 10.37 -4.40
N ILE A 141 10.09 10.57 -5.42
CA ILE A 141 9.24 11.77 -5.53
C ILE A 141 8.29 11.85 -4.32
N GLY A 142 7.64 10.75 -3.95
CA GLY A 142 6.76 10.69 -2.78
C GLY A 142 7.48 11.01 -1.48
N LEU A 143 8.69 10.50 -1.29
CA LEU A 143 9.53 10.81 -0.13
C LEU A 143 9.89 12.31 -0.05
N ILE A 144 10.26 12.91 -1.17
CA ILE A 144 10.59 14.35 -1.22
C ILE A 144 9.35 15.18 -0.84
N ILE A 145 8.18 14.86 -1.41
CA ILE A 145 6.94 15.57 -1.09
C ILE A 145 6.58 15.42 0.38
N MET A 146 6.69 14.21 0.94
CA MET A 146 6.46 13.96 2.35
C MET A 146 7.36 14.80 3.25
N ILE A 147 8.67 14.86 2.95
CA ILE A 147 9.62 15.70 3.70
C ILE A 147 9.24 17.17 3.62
N LEU A 148 8.85 17.66 2.45
CA LEU A 148 8.45 19.05 2.26
C LEU A 148 7.18 19.39 3.04
N MET A 149 6.18 18.48 3.05
CA MET A 149 4.96 18.65 3.82
C MET A 149 5.22 18.68 5.32
N PHE A 150 6.03 17.75 5.84
CA PHE A 150 6.41 17.75 7.26
C PHE A 150 7.17 19.04 7.64
N ARG A 151 8.12 19.49 6.80
CA ARG A 151 8.80 20.77 7.05
C ARG A 151 7.84 21.95 7.08
N ALA A 152 6.85 22.01 6.21
CA ALA A 152 5.85 23.06 6.21
C ALA A 152 4.97 23.03 7.46
N LEU A 153 4.59 21.85 7.95
CA LEU A 153 3.79 21.66 9.17
C LEU A 153 4.56 22.05 10.45
N TYR A 154 5.87 21.79 10.50
CA TYR A 154 6.70 22.16 11.67
C TYR A 154 7.19 23.61 11.64
N ALA A 155 7.06 24.31 10.51
CA ALA A 155 7.46 25.70 10.38
C ALA A 155 6.29 26.69 10.60
N ALA A 156 5.07 26.19 10.69
CA ALA A 156 3.86 26.96 10.99
C ALA A 156 3.52 26.90 12.48
#